data_74e273f1accb5741cbb7a4bde0f8cc35
#
_entry.id   74e273f1accb5741cbb7a4bde0f8cc35
#
_cell.length_a   1.000
_cell.length_b   1.000
_cell.length_c   1.000
_cell.angle_alpha   90.00
_cell.angle_beta   90.00
_cell.angle_gamma   90.00
#
_symmetry.space_group_name_H-M   'P 1'
#
loop_
_entity.id
_entity.type
_entity.pdbx_description
1 polymer ?
#
loop_
_entity_poly.entity_id
_entity_poly.type
_entity_poly.pdbx_seq_one_letter_code
_entity_poly.pdbx_strand_id
1 'polypeptide(L)'
;HIRKILPLEEELKKADAWLSGLRREQSVTRANVNFINKDDRFQSIKICPLIHWTWDDIWDYVKEHDLPYNSLHDQNYPSIGCEPCTKPSSSSGRDGRWEGQGKLECGLHNSPARKGEKI
;
A
#
# COMPACT_ATOMS: atom_id res chain seq x y z
N HIS A 1 -2.48 9.06 -12.57
CA HIS A 1 -3.56 9.90 -12.03
C HIS A 1 -4.94 9.44 -12.54
N ILE A 2 -5.14 9.44 -13.86
CA ILE A 2 -6.44 9.09 -14.48
C ILE A 2 -6.89 7.67 -14.16
N ARG A 3 -5.97 6.71 -14.09
CA ARG A 3 -6.31 5.29 -13.89
C ARG A 3 -6.60 4.93 -12.44
N LYS A 4 -6.05 5.65 -11.48
CA LYS A 4 -6.12 5.30 -10.05
C LYS A 4 -6.70 6.39 -9.18
N ILE A 5 -6.19 7.60 -9.29
CA ILE A 5 -6.55 8.69 -8.37
C ILE A 5 -7.96 9.21 -8.62
N LEU A 6 -8.31 9.52 -9.86
CA LEU A 6 -9.65 10.04 -10.18
C LEU A 6 -10.77 9.03 -9.87
N PRO A 7 -10.67 7.74 -10.27
CA PRO A 7 -11.70 6.77 -9.91
C PRO A 7 -11.82 6.57 -8.40
N LEU A 8 -10.71 6.55 -7.66
CA LEU A 8 -10.74 6.44 -6.21
C LEU A 8 -11.41 7.67 -5.58
N GLU A 9 -11.07 8.86 -6.03
CA GLU A 9 -11.67 10.11 -5.54
C GLU A 9 -13.19 10.12 -5.71
N GLU A 10 -13.69 9.68 -6.86
CA GLU A 10 -15.11 9.57 -7.13
C GLU A 10 -15.83 8.61 -6.18
N GLU A 11 -15.22 7.45 -5.93
CA GLU A 11 -15.79 6.46 -5.04
C GLU A 11 -15.74 6.90 -3.57
N LEU A 12 -14.67 7.55 -3.15
CA LEU A 12 -14.53 8.03 -1.78
C LEU A 12 -15.51 9.15 -1.41
N LYS A 13 -16.01 9.90 -2.37
CA LYS A 13 -17.08 10.88 -2.13
C LYS A 13 -18.38 10.25 -1.64
N LYS A 14 -18.56 8.95 -1.90
CA LYS A 14 -19.75 8.18 -1.52
C LYS A 14 -19.60 7.50 -0.16
N ALA A 15 -18.41 7.54 0.46
CA ALA A 15 -18.08 6.83 1.69
C ALA A 15 -17.55 7.78 2.76
N ASP A 16 -17.83 7.49 4.02
CA ASP A 16 -17.32 8.28 5.16
C ASP A 16 -15.85 7.95 5.47
N ALA A 17 -15.44 6.72 5.22
CA ALA A 17 -14.10 6.22 5.46
C ALA A 17 -13.79 5.07 4.50
N TRP A 18 -12.51 4.71 4.40
CA TRP A 18 -12.10 3.55 3.62
C TRP A 18 -11.01 2.75 4.33
N LEU A 19 -10.96 1.46 4.03
CA LEU A 19 -10.00 0.54 4.60
C LEU A 19 -8.85 0.30 3.63
N SER A 20 -7.65 0.24 4.17
CA SER A 20 -6.44 -0.07 3.40
C SER A 20 -5.59 -1.11 4.13
N GLY A 21 -5.05 -2.05 3.37
CA GLY A 21 -4.15 -3.10 3.86
C GLY A 21 -2.70 -2.64 4.03
N LEU A 22 -2.45 -1.35 4.20
CA LEU A 22 -1.10 -0.83 4.40
C LEU A 22 -0.46 -1.39 5.67
N ARG A 23 0.83 -1.70 5.60
CA ARG A 23 1.65 -2.10 6.74
C ARG A 23 2.91 -1.23 6.78
N ARG A 24 3.33 -0.81 7.97
CA ARG A 24 4.55 0.01 8.14
C ARG A 24 5.80 -0.69 7.62
N GLU A 25 5.87 -2.00 7.80
CA GLU A 25 6.99 -2.82 7.36
C GLU A 25 7.21 -2.81 5.85
N GLN A 26 6.21 -2.50 5.05
CA GLN A 26 6.28 -2.62 3.59
C GLN A 26 7.26 -1.65 2.94
N SER A 27 7.39 -0.45 3.46
CA SER A 27 8.33 0.54 2.95
C SER A 27 8.55 1.69 3.94
N VAL A 28 9.65 2.42 3.74
CA VAL A 28 9.97 3.62 4.55
C VAL A 28 8.93 4.72 4.41
N THR A 29 8.25 4.81 3.28
CA THR A 29 7.18 5.80 3.04
C THR A 29 5.94 5.54 3.90
N ARG A 30 5.82 4.34 4.47
CA ARG A 30 4.69 3.92 5.30
C ARG A 30 4.99 3.88 6.78
N ALA A 31 6.24 4.19 7.18
CA ALA A 31 6.70 4.12 8.57
C ALA A 31 5.88 5.00 9.53
N ASN A 32 5.38 6.14 9.06
CA ASN A 32 4.62 7.11 9.85
C ASN A 32 3.10 7.03 9.65
N VAL A 33 2.60 6.05 8.93
CA VAL A 33 1.17 5.84 8.76
C VAL A 33 0.58 5.30 10.06
N ASN A 34 -0.55 5.86 10.48
CA ASN A 34 -1.26 5.45 11.68
C ASN A 34 -2.39 4.47 11.36
N PHE A 35 -2.96 3.86 12.40
CA PHE A 35 -4.16 3.03 12.27
C PHE A 35 -5.33 3.82 11.66
N ILE A 36 -5.57 5.02 12.15
CA ILE A 36 -6.58 5.95 11.63
C ILE A 36 -5.85 7.19 11.13
N ASN A 37 -6.10 7.55 9.86
CA ASN A 37 -5.48 8.69 9.20
C ASN A 37 -6.55 9.59 8.60
N LYS A 38 -6.41 10.90 8.81
CA LYS A 38 -7.19 11.89 8.07
C LYS A 38 -6.53 12.11 6.72
N ASP A 39 -7.26 11.85 5.67
CA ASP A 39 -6.79 12.05 4.29
C ASP A 39 -7.41 13.32 3.72
N ASP A 40 -6.69 14.44 3.84
CA ASP A 40 -7.15 15.74 3.37
C ASP A 40 -7.27 15.81 1.84
N ARG A 41 -6.50 14.99 1.12
CA ARG A 41 -6.53 14.92 -0.34
C ARG A 41 -7.88 14.43 -0.85
N PHE A 42 -8.47 13.46 -0.18
CA PHE A 42 -9.78 12.89 -0.52
C PHE A 42 -10.89 13.33 0.44
N GLN A 43 -10.58 14.18 1.41
CA GLN A 43 -11.51 14.60 2.46
C GLN A 43 -12.21 13.42 3.12
N SER A 44 -11.44 12.38 3.43
CA SER A 44 -11.91 11.11 3.94
C SER A 44 -11.02 10.61 5.08
N ILE A 45 -11.47 9.59 5.78
CA ILE A 45 -10.70 8.89 6.80
C ILE A 45 -10.22 7.57 6.22
N LYS A 46 -8.90 7.34 6.28
CA LYS A 46 -8.28 6.07 5.90
C LYS A 46 -7.94 5.27 7.14
N ILE A 47 -8.45 4.06 7.22
CA ILE A 47 -8.22 3.13 8.33
C ILE A 47 -7.30 2.01 7.84
N CYS A 48 -6.21 1.78 8.55
CA CYS A 48 -5.22 0.77 8.23
C CYS A 48 -5.17 -0.31 9.34
N PRO A 49 -6.07 -1.29 9.32
CA PRO A 49 -6.17 -2.28 10.40
C PRO A 49 -4.94 -3.17 10.54
N LEU A 50 -4.16 -3.32 9.47
CA LEU A 50 -2.98 -4.18 9.42
C LEU A 50 -1.67 -3.43 9.64
N ILE A 51 -1.72 -2.17 10.04
CA ILE A 51 -0.55 -1.27 10.03
C ILE A 51 0.64 -1.80 10.82
N HIS A 52 0.41 -2.53 11.90
CA HIS A 52 1.45 -3.12 12.76
C HIS A 52 1.77 -4.58 12.44
N TRP A 53 1.12 -5.17 11.45
CA TRP A 53 1.34 -6.57 11.09
C TRP A 53 2.65 -6.74 10.31
N THR A 54 3.39 -7.78 10.65
CA THR A 54 4.58 -8.20 9.89
C THR A 54 4.19 -9.07 8.70
N TRP A 55 5.15 -9.31 7.81
CA TRP A 55 4.99 -10.28 6.73
C TRP A 55 4.66 -11.68 7.24
N ASP A 56 5.32 -12.09 8.32
CA ASP A 56 5.07 -13.38 8.97
C ASP A 56 3.66 -13.45 9.57
N ASP A 57 3.19 -12.38 10.21
CA ASP A 57 1.82 -12.30 10.73
C ASP A 57 0.78 -12.52 9.63
N ILE A 58 0.98 -11.91 8.47
CA ILE A 58 0.08 -12.05 7.31
C ILE A 58 0.06 -13.51 6.84
N TRP A 59 1.22 -14.13 6.66
CA TRP A 59 1.29 -15.51 6.18
C TRP A 59 0.78 -16.52 7.19
N ASP A 60 1.01 -16.32 8.47
CA ASP A 60 0.45 -17.16 9.53
C ASP A 60 -1.08 -17.10 9.50
N TYR A 61 -1.65 -15.92 9.33
CA TYR A 61 -3.10 -15.74 9.21
C TYR A 61 -3.66 -16.40 7.95
N VAL A 62 -3.01 -16.23 6.81
CA VAL A 62 -3.41 -16.84 5.52
C VAL A 62 -3.44 -18.36 5.63
N LYS A 63 -2.41 -18.96 6.25
CA LYS A 63 -2.32 -20.41 6.45
C LYS A 63 -3.35 -20.92 7.46
N GLU A 64 -3.52 -20.24 8.58
CA GLU A 64 -4.46 -20.62 9.63
C GLU A 64 -5.90 -20.66 9.13
N HIS A 65 -6.28 -19.71 8.28
CA HIS A 65 -7.65 -19.57 7.75
C HIS A 65 -7.80 -20.10 6.33
N ASP A 66 -6.77 -20.72 5.76
CA ASP A 66 -6.77 -21.25 4.38
C ASP A 66 -7.28 -20.22 3.36
N LEU A 67 -6.73 -19.01 3.43
CA LEU A 67 -7.16 -17.92 2.57
C LEU A 67 -6.53 -18.01 1.17
N PRO A 68 -7.28 -17.64 0.13
CA PRO A 68 -6.71 -17.54 -1.21
C PRO A 68 -5.71 -16.40 -1.30
N TYR A 69 -4.64 -16.60 -2.06
CA TYR A 69 -3.65 -15.56 -2.35
C TYR A 69 -3.16 -15.67 -3.79
N ASN A 70 -2.55 -14.61 -4.30
CA ASN A 70 -2.01 -14.59 -5.65
C ASN A 70 -0.81 -15.55 -5.75
N SER A 71 -0.86 -16.47 -6.71
CA SER A 71 0.19 -17.48 -6.93
C SER A 71 1.56 -16.90 -7.28
N LEU A 72 1.64 -15.64 -7.71
CA LEU A 72 2.90 -14.96 -7.96
C LEU A 72 3.73 -14.81 -6.69
N HIS A 73 3.14 -14.83 -5.50
CA HIS A 73 3.90 -14.87 -4.25
C HIS A 73 4.79 -16.12 -4.14
N ASP A 74 4.37 -17.25 -4.71
CA ASP A 74 5.16 -18.49 -4.77
C ASP A 74 6.28 -18.40 -5.83
N GLN A 75 6.28 -17.38 -6.67
CA GLN A 75 7.23 -17.12 -7.76
C GLN A 75 8.16 -15.94 -7.46
N ASN A 76 8.43 -15.65 -6.20
CA ASN A 76 9.30 -14.56 -5.74
C ASN A 76 8.75 -13.14 -6.04
N TYR A 77 7.45 -12.97 -6.06
CA TYR A 77 6.80 -11.66 -6.12
C TYR A 77 6.23 -11.29 -4.75
N PRO A 78 7.00 -10.69 -3.83
CA PRO A 78 6.49 -10.30 -2.51
C PRO A 78 5.52 -9.12 -2.56
N SER A 79 5.61 -8.30 -3.59
CA SER A 79 4.70 -7.19 -3.85
C SER A 79 4.29 -7.17 -5.31
N ILE A 80 3.00 -7.08 -5.55
CA ILE A 80 2.41 -7.18 -6.89
C ILE A 80 1.62 -5.93 -7.19
N GLY A 81 1.81 -5.39 -8.39
CA GLY A 81 1.10 -4.22 -8.90
C GLY A 81 1.00 -4.25 -10.41
N CYS A 82 1.08 -3.09 -11.06
CA CYS A 82 1.07 -3.03 -12.51
C CYS A 82 2.23 -3.85 -13.09
N GLU A 83 1.97 -4.64 -14.11
CA GLU A 83 2.95 -5.53 -14.74
C GLU A 83 4.27 -4.83 -15.08
N PRO A 84 4.28 -3.67 -15.77
CA PRO A 84 5.53 -2.99 -16.10
C PRO A 84 6.27 -2.41 -14.89
N CYS A 85 5.63 -2.36 -13.72
CA CYS A 85 6.17 -1.79 -12.49
C CYS A 85 6.51 -2.85 -11.44
N THR A 86 6.44 -4.13 -11.78
CA THR A 86 6.59 -5.24 -10.82
C THR A 86 7.58 -6.26 -11.34
N LYS A 87 8.56 -6.62 -10.51
CA LYS A 87 9.57 -7.65 -10.79
C LYS A 87 9.72 -8.61 -9.61
N PRO A 88 10.19 -9.84 -9.83
CA PRO A 88 10.57 -10.74 -8.75
C PRO A 88 11.66 -10.11 -7.88
N SER A 89 11.65 -10.41 -6.60
CA SER A 89 12.66 -9.94 -5.65
C SER A 89 12.96 -11.04 -4.63
N SER A 90 14.22 -11.11 -4.20
CA SER A 90 14.64 -12.04 -3.14
C SER A 90 14.31 -11.51 -1.73
N SER A 91 13.99 -10.24 -1.59
CA SER A 91 13.61 -9.64 -0.31
C SER A 91 12.09 -9.56 -0.17
N SER A 92 11.62 -9.49 1.07
CA SER A 92 10.23 -9.16 1.37
C SER A 92 9.98 -7.66 1.13
N GLY A 93 8.74 -7.26 0.99
CA GLY A 93 8.38 -5.86 0.81
C GLY A 93 8.24 -5.45 -0.64
N ARG A 94 8.68 -4.25 -1.00
CA ARG A 94 8.35 -3.62 -2.27
C ARG A 94 9.54 -3.42 -3.22
N ASP A 95 10.66 -4.06 -2.96
CA ASP A 95 11.90 -3.87 -3.73
C ASP A 95 11.77 -4.22 -5.22
N GLY A 96 10.88 -5.15 -5.56
CA GLY A 96 10.56 -5.50 -6.95
C GLY A 96 9.62 -4.52 -7.66
N ARG A 97 9.13 -3.48 -6.96
CA ARG A 97 8.25 -2.46 -7.53
C ARG A 97 9.06 -1.29 -8.01
N TRP A 98 8.85 -0.88 -9.27
CA TRP A 98 9.55 0.26 -9.89
C TRP A 98 11.08 0.18 -9.78
N GLU A 99 11.64 -1.00 -9.84
CA GLU A 99 13.09 -1.22 -9.79
C GLU A 99 13.79 -0.36 -10.85
N GLY A 100 14.81 0.42 -10.42
CA GLY A 100 15.52 1.34 -11.29
C GLY A 100 14.80 2.65 -11.63
N GLN A 101 13.58 2.86 -11.14
CA GLN A 101 12.80 4.06 -11.41
C GLN A 101 12.84 5.10 -10.29
N GLY A 102 13.50 4.80 -9.15
CA GLY A 102 13.59 5.71 -8.02
C GLY A 102 12.25 6.02 -7.34
N LYS A 103 11.27 5.16 -7.51
CA LYS A 103 9.89 5.35 -7.05
C LYS A 103 9.53 4.28 -6.04
N LEU A 104 8.82 4.65 -4.98
CA LEU A 104 8.37 3.73 -3.92
C LEU A 104 6.84 3.56 -3.85
N GLU A 105 6.09 4.54 -4.35
CA GLU A 105 4.64 4.53 -4.34
C GLU A 105 4.07 4.96 -5.70
N CYS A 106 2.90 4.45 -6.05
CA CYS A 106 2.21 4.83 -7.28
C CYS A 106 1.46 6.18 -7.20
N GLY A 107 1.52 6.84 -6.06
CA GLY A 107 0.80 8.09 -5.77
C GLY A 107 -0.52 7.88 -5.03
N LEU A 108 -1.03 6.67 -4.95
CA LEU A 108 -2.31 6.37 -4.30
C LEU A 108 -2.27 6.59 -2.79
N HIS A 109 -1.15 6.24 -2.16
CA HIS A 109 -0.95 6.28 -0.71
C HIS A 109 0.00 7.39 -0.25
N ASN A 110 0.42 8.27 -1.15
CA ASN A 110 1.25 9.41 -0.77
C ASN A 110 0.43 10.38 0.06
N SER A 111 0.93 10.77 1.20
CA SER A 111 0.37 11.89 1.95
C SER A 111 0.69 13.20 1.23
N PRO A 112 -0.24 14.16 1.17
CA PRO A 112 0.10 15.48 0.66
C PRO A 112 1.17 16.09 1.56
N ALA A 113 2.12 16.80 0.94
CA ALA A 113 3.11 17.56 1.69
C ALA A 113 2.38 18.57 2.60
N ARG A 114 2.75 18.60 3.87
CA ARG A 114 2.27 19.69 4.75
C ARG A 114 2.86 21.00 4.24
N LYS A 115 2.07 22.07 4.26
CA LYS A 115 2.59 23.40 3.95
C LYS A 115 3.78 23.70 4.85
N GLY A 116 4.94 23.95 4.24
CA GLY A 116 6.18 24.25 4.95
C GLY A 116 7.11 23.07 5.18
N GLU A 117 6.73 21.83 4.85
CA GLU A 117 7.64 20.70 4.86
C GLU A 117 8.38 20.62 3.53
N LYS A 118 9.72 20.62 3.59
CA LYS A 118 10.55 20.23 2.45
C LYS A 118 10.63 18.72 2.42
N ILE A 119 10.17 18.16 1.37
CA ILE A 119 10.30 16.72 1.08
C ILE A 119 11.63 16.49 0.37
#